data_20fa17bf99fe8361a12a900cf8e4c802
#
_entry.id   20fa17bf99fe8361a12a900cf8e4c802
#
_cell.length_a   1.000
_cell.length_b   1.000
_cell.length_c   1.000
_cell.angle_alpha   90.00
_cell.angle_beta   90.00
_cell.angle_gamma   90.00
#
_symmetry.space_group_name_H-M   'P 1'
#
loop_
_entity.id
_entity.type
_entity.pdbx_description
1 polymer ?
#
loop_
_entity_poly.entity_id
_entity_poly.type
_entity_poly.pdbx_seq_one_letter_code
_entity_poly.pdbx_strand_id
1 'polypeptide(L)'
;MAKLVTKFRYYKPTDKQKIGGLANYIATRDGVEFCDESKKFAPATKNQRKLIEDILEQFPDSVQMLEYDDYIVNPTVKNATEFITRAFEDNAPTVMNKATYADYIATRPRVEKQGSHGLFTDNDTEIILSKVSEEMNHHTGNFWTMIVSLRREDAERLGYDNAAQWKDTLRKHTKELSEALKIPLTELKWYAAFHN
;
A
#
# COMPACT_ATOMS: atom_id res chain seq x y z
N MET A 1 0.08 15.67 17.82
CA MET A 1 1.39 15.20 17.32
C MET A 1 1.12 14.33 16.11
N ALA A 2 1.83 14.55 14.97
CA ALA A 2 1.67 13.73 13.78
C ALA A 2 2.13 12.30 14.05
N LYS A 3 1.36 11.30 13.61
CA LYS A 3 1.75 9.88 13.68
C LYS A 3 2.14 9.42 12.28
N LEU A 4 3.40 9.00 12.11
CA LEU A 4 3.91 8.35 10.91
C LEU A 4 4.01 6.85 11.20
N VAL A 5 3.43 6.05 10.33
CA VAL A 5 3.58 4.58 10.35
C VAL A 5 4.35 4.15 9.12
N THR A 6 5.41 3.38 9.33
CA THR A 6 6.19 2.79 8.25
C THR A 6 6.21 1.28 8.45
N LYS A 7 5.74 0.53 7.44
CA LYS A 7 5.86 -0.93 7.37
C LYS A 7 6.91 -1.30 6.35
N PHE A 8 7.83 -2.16 6.75
CA PHE A 8 8.89 -2.67 5.90
C PHE A 8 8.83 -4.21 5.89
N ARG A 9 8.69 -4.82 4.72
CA ARG A 9 8.61 -6.27 4.54
C ARG A 9 9.68 -6.76 3.58
N TYR A 10 10.24 -7.90 3.93
CA TYR A 10 11.27 -8.59 3.16
C TYR A 10 10.74 -9.92 2.64
N TYR A 11 10.99 -10.19 1.37
CA TYR A 11 10.60 -11.43 0.72
C TYR A 11 11.84 -12.11 0.12
N LYS A 12 12.07 -13.36 0.53
CA LYS A 12 13.09 -14.21 -0.07
C LYS A 12 12.60 -14.75 -1.42
N PRO A 13 13.52 -15.09 -2.35
CA PRO A 13 13.14 -15.68 -3.64
C PRO A 13 12.35 -16.98 -3.52
N THR A 14 12.55 -17.71 -2.40
CA THR A 14 11.92 -19.00 -2.12
C THR A 14 10.57 -18.90 -1.41
N ASP A 15 10.14 -17.71 -1.00
CA ASP A 15 8.88 -17.55 -0.29
C ASP A 15 7.71 -17.87 -1.24
N LYS A 16 6.99 -18.96 -0.93
CA LYS A 16 5.78 -19.33 -1.66
C LYS A 16 4.67 -18.35 -1.27
N GLN A 17 4.22 -17.58 -2.22
CA GLN A 17 3.04 -16.74 -2.02
C GLN A 17 1.81 -17.62 -1.79
N LYS A 18 1.17 -17.51 -0.64
CA LYS A 18 -0.11 -18.13 -0.38
C LYS A 18 -1.19 -17.34 -1.13
N ILE A 19 -1.50 -17.78 -2.34
CA ILE A 19 -2.63 -17.28 -3.10
C ILE A 19 -3.88 -17.90 -2.47
N GLY A 20 -4.49 -17.22 -1.53
CA GLY A 20 -5.76 -17.59 -0.90
C GLY A 20 -6.88 -16.63 -1.29
N GLY A 21 -8.07 -16.81 -0.73
CA GLY A 21 -9.29 -16.05 -1.02
C GLY A 21 -9.19 -14.52 -1.01
N LEU A 22 -8.08 -13.97 -0.52
CA LEU A 22 -7.78 -12.54 -0.52
C LEU A 22 -7.63 -11.98 -1.96
N ALA A 23 -6.98 -12.74 -2.88
CA ALA A 23 -6.86 -12.33 -4.28
C ALA A 23 -8.24 -12.26 -4.96
N ASN A 24 -9.13 -13.22 -4.66
CA ASN A 24 -10.50 -13.19 -5.14
C ASN A 24 -11.30 -12.01 -4.58
N TYR A 25 -11.09 -11.67 -3.30
CA TYR A 25 -11.78 -10.52 -2.69
C TYR A 25 -11.32 -9.19 -3.31
N ILE A 26 -10.04 -9.02 -3.58
CA ILE A 26 -9.50 -7.81 -4.24
C ILE A 26 -10.01 -7.74 -5.69
N ALA A 27 -10.05 -8.86 -6.40
CA ALA A 27 -10.49 -8.94 -7.80
C ALA A 27 -12.01 -8.73 -7.98
N THR A 28 -12.82 -9.11 -6.98
CA THR A 28 -14.29 -8.96 -7.02
C THR A 28 -14.78 -7.62 -6.44
N ARG A 29 -13.84 -6.76 -6.05
CA ARG A 29 -14.13 -5.47 -5.45
C ARG A 29 -14.36 -4.39 -6.51
N ASP A 30 -15.34 -4.59 -7.37
CA ASP A 30 -15.92 -3.50 -8.15
C ASP A 30 -16.54 -2.49 -7.18
N GLY A 31 -15.90 -1.31 -7.12
CA GLY A 31 -16.47 -0.09 -6.62
C GLY A 31 -17.39 -0.21 -5.41
N VAL A 32 -16.87 -0.47 -4.21
CA VAL A 32 -17.62 -0.10 -3.01
C VAL A 32 -17.55 1.42 -2.87
N GLU A 33 -18.05 2.12 -3.87
CA GLU A 33 -18.53 3.47 -3.71
C GLU A 33 -19.81 3.33 -2.90
N PHE A 34 -19.74 3.79 -1.65
CA PHE A 34 -20.92 3.89 -0.82
C PHE A 34 -21.83 4.94 -1.43
N CYS A 35 -22.85 4.50 -2.14
CA CYS A 35 -23.87 5.36 -2.72
C CYS A 35 -24.73 6.07 -1.67
N ASP A 36 -24.54 5.81 -0.37
CA ASP A 36 -25.39 6.35 0.69
C ASP A 36 -24.52 6.96 1.81
N GLU A 37 -24.31 8.26 1.72
CA GLU A 37 -23.59 9.08 2.72
C GLU A 37 -24.18 8.92 4.14
N SER A 38 -25.51 8.68 4.25
CA SER A 38 -26.19 8.54 5.54
C SER A 38 -25.76 7.31 6.32
N LYS A 39 -25.26 6.27 5.66
CA LYS A 39 -24.83 5.01 6.29
C LYS A 39 -23.38 5.01 6.74
N LYS A 40 -22.57 5.97 6.34
CA LYS A 40 -21.13 6.04 6.71
C LYS A 40 -20.92 6.05 8.22
N PHE A 41 -21.78 6.75 8.95
CA PHE A 41 -21.70 6.89 10.41
C PHE A 41 -22.50 5.86 11.19
N ALA A 42 -23.17 4.94 10.51
CA ALA A 42 -23.83 3.83 11.17
C ALA A 42 -22.79 2.88 11.80
N PRO A 43 -23.16 2.13 12.85
CA PRO A 43 -22.27 1.12 13.43
C PRO A 43 -21.80 0.11 12.37
N ALA A 44 -20.55 -0.33 12.46
CA ALA A 44 -19.99 -1.34 11.58
C ALA A 44 -20.88 -2.59 11.52
N THR A 45 -21.12 -3.10 10.30
CA THR A 45 -21.98 -4.25 10.07
C THR A 45 -21.38 -5.53 10.67
N LYS A 46 -22.23 -6.53 10.89
CA LYS A 46 -21.77 -7.84 11.38
C LYS A 46 -20.74 -8.47 10.44
N ASN A 47 -20.93 -8.32 9.12
CA ASN A 47 -19.99 -8.85 8.12
C ASN A 47 -18.65 -8.12 8.15
N GLN A 48 -18.66 -6.80 8.30
CA GLN A 48 -17.41 -6.03 8.44
C GLN A 48 -16.64 -6.43 9.70
N ARG A 49 -17.32 -6.57 10.84
CA ARG A 49 -16.69 -7.00 12.10
C ARG A 49 -16.03 -8.38 11.95
N LYS A 50 -16.76 -9.34 11.38
CA LYS A 50 -16.21 -10.68 11.12
C LYS A 50 -15.00 -10.62 10.20
N LEU A 51 -15.07 -9.83 9.12
CA LEU A 51 -13.95 -9.68 8.20
C LEU A 51 -12.72 -9.04 8.86
N ILE A 52 -12.93 -8.10 9.78
CA ILE A 52 -11.86 -7.49 10.58
C ILE A 52 -11.20 -8.55 11.48
N GLU A 53 -12.01 -9.40 12.15
CA GLU A 53 -11.48 -10.51 12.94
C GLU A 53 -10.65 -11.47 12.09
N ASP A 54 -11.15 -11.88 10.92
CA ASP A 54 -10.43 -12.75 9.97
C ASP A 54 -9.11 -12.11 9.48
N ILE A 55 -9.11 -10.79 9.23
CA ILE A 55 -7.91 -10.04 8.85
C ILE A 55 -6.88 -10.06 9.98
N LEU A 56 -7.28 -9.79 11.21
CA LEU A 56 -6.39 -9.75 12.36
C LEU A 56 -5.82 -11.12 12.71
N GLU A 57 -6.59 -12.19 12.48
CA GLU A 57 -6.11 -13.57 12.63
C GLU A 57 -5.02 -13.91 11.61
N GLN A 58 -5.21 -13.51 10.34
CA GLN A 58 -4.26 -13.80 9.27
C GLN A 58 -3.06 -12.84 9.25
N PHE A 59 -3.26 -11.60 9.62
CA PHE A 59 -2.29 -10.51 9.57
C PHE A 59 -2.27 -9.72 10.88
N PRO A 60 -1.72 -10.29 11.98
CA PRO A 60 -1.75 -9.69 13.31
C PRO A 60 -1.14 -8.27 13.37
N ASP A 61 -0.14 -7.99 12.52
CA ASP A 61 0.52 -6.66 12.47
C ASP A 61 -0.42 -5.54 12.00
N SER A 62 -1.60 -5.89 11.45
CA SER A 62 -2.59 -4.91 11.01
C SER A 62 -3.18 -4.09 12.17
N VAL A 63 -3.03 -4.55 13.42
CA VAL A 63 -3.39 -3.75 14.62
C VAL A 63 -2.59 -2.46 14.77
N GLN A 64 -1.44 -2.35 14.10
CA GLN A 64 -0.57 -1.17 14.17
C GLN A 64 -0.97 -0.08 13.17
N MET A 65 -1.99 -0.32 12.36
CA MET A 65 -2.45 0.63 11.34
C MET A 65 -3.22 1.79 11.96
N LEU A 66 -3.10 2.98 11.36
CA LEU A 66 -3.83 4.17 11.80
C LEU A 66 -5.34 3.97 11.70
N GLU A 67 -5.77 3.32 10.62
CA GLU A 67 -7.16 3.04 10.32
C GLU A 67 -7.77 2.06 11.34
N TYR A 68 -6.95 1.17 11.95
CA TYR A 68 -7.40 0.31 13.05
C TYR A 68 -7.62 1.12 14.31
N ASP A 69 -6.73 2.05 14.65
CA ASP A 69 -6.90 2.97 15.78
C ASP A 69 -8.24 3.74 15.63
N ASP A 70 -8.51 4.26 14.42
CA ASP A 70 -9.74 5.02 14.14
C ASP A 70 -10.99 4.14 14.25
N TYR A 71 -10.92 2.88 13.78
CA TYR A 71 -12.00 1.92 13.91
C TYR A 71 -12.27 1.55 15.37
N ILE A 72 -11.25 1.33 16.19
CA ILE A 72 -11.41 1.00 17.61
C ILE A 72 -12.05 2.16 18.39
N VAL A 73 -11.62 3.40 18.08
CA VAL A 73 -12.20 4.59 18.74
C VAL A 73 -13.66 4.82 18.32
N ASN A 74 -13.98 4.59 17.06
CA ASN A 74 -15.31 4.82 16.51
C ASN A 74 -15.67 3.74 15.47
N PRO A 75 -16.30 2.62 15.89
CA PRO A 75 -16.56 1.46 15.04
C PRO A 75 -17.72 1.67 14.07
N THR A 76 -17.60 2.62 13.15
CA THR A 76 -18.56 2.92 12.10
C THR A 76 -18.32 2.12 10.83
N VAL A 77 -19.32 2.08 9.95
CA VAL A 77 -19.20 1.51 8.59
C VAL A 77 -18.03 2.14 7.85
N LYS A 78 -17.87 3.48 7.96
CA LYS A 78 -16.77 4.20 7.32
C LYS A 78 -15.41 3.69 7.80
N ASN A 79 -15.16 3.77 9.11
CA ASN A 79 -13.85 3.39 9.67
C ASN A 79 -13.55 1.91 9.49
N ALA A 80 -14.57 1.04 9.58
CA ALA A 80 -14.43 -0.38 9.26
C ALA A 80 -14.01 -0.59 7.79
N THR A 81 -14.64 0.13 6.86
CA THR A 81 -14.29 0.04 5.43
C THR A 81 -12.88 0.54 5.16
N GLU A 82 -12.49 1.66 5.76
CA GLU A 82 -11.15 2.23 5.62
C GLU A 82 -10.10 1.26 6.14
N PHE A 83 -10.30 0.69 7.33
CA PHE A 83 -9.38 -0.32 7.88
C PHE A 83 -9.31 -1.57 6.99
N ILE A 84 -10.45 -2.16 6.63
CA ILE A 84 -10.49 -3.35 5.76
C ILE A 84 -9.75 -3.08 4.45
N THR A 85 -10.03 -1.92 3.82
CA THR A 85 -9.38 -1.52 2.58
C THR A 85 -7.88 -1.45 2.75
N ARG A 86 -7.44 -0.75 3.78
CA ARG A 86 -6.02 -0.53 4.03
C ARG A 86 -5.30 -1.81 4.40
N ALA A 87 -5.90 -2.65 5.24
CA ALA A 87 -5.33 -3.94 5.60
C ALA A 87 -5.11 -4.85 4.39
N PHE A 88 -6.03 -4.83 3.40
CA PHE A 88 -5.84 -5.55 2.16
C PHE A 88 -4.71 -4.94 1.31
N GLU A 89 -4.68 -3.62 1.17
CA GLU A 89 -3.61 -2.94 0.42
C GLU A 89 -2.24 -3.24 0.99
N ASP A 90 -2.08 -3.17 2.30
CA ASP A 90 -0.84 -3.45 3.01
C ASP A 90 -0.39 -4.91 2.87
N ASN A 91 -1.34 -5.83 2.79
CA ASN A 91 -1.05 -7.27 2.69
C ASN A 91 -1.04 -7.78 1.25
N ALA A 92 -1.42 -6.96 0.27
CA ALA A 92 -1.38 -7.31 -1.15
C ALA A 92 -0.04 -7.93 -1.61
N PRO A 93 1.14 -7.44 -1.17
CA PRO A 93 2.42 -8.05 -1.54
C PRO A 93 2.61 -9.50 -1.07
N THR A 94 1.90 -9.92 -0.02
CA THR A 94 1.96 -11.30 0.48
C THR A 94 1.11 -12.27 -0.33
N VAL A 95 0.14 -11.76 -1.07
CA VAL A 95 -0.84 -12.57 -1.81
C VAL A 95 -0.73 -12.46 -3.32
N MET A 96 -0.09 -11.42 -3.83
CA MET A 96 0.13 -11.17 -5.26
C MET A 96 1.56 -11.55 -5.66
N ASN A 97 1.77 -11.99 -6.91
CA ASN A 97 3.12 -12.06 -7.44
C ASN A 97 3.68 -10.64 -7.69
N LYS A 98 5.02 -10.53 -7.80
CA LYS A 98 5.72 -9.24 -7.89
C LYS A 98 5.21 -8.33 -9.02
N ALA A 99 4.96 -8.88 -10.20
CA ALA A 99 4.49 -8.12 -11.35
C ALA A 99 3.04 -7.65 -11.16
N THR A 100 2.16 -8.54 -10.73
CA THR A 100 0.76 -8.19 -10.41
C THR A 100 0.70 -7.12 -9.33
N TYR A 101 1.58 -7.18 -8.34
CA TYR A 101 1.66 -6.16 -7.30
C TYR A 101 2.12 -4.81 -7.87
N ALA A 102 3.12 -4.79 -8.77
CA ALA A 102 3.56 -3.56 -9.42
C ALA A 102 2.43 -2.90 -10.24
N ASP A 103 1.72 -3.70 -11.05
CA ASP A 103 0.56 -3.23 -11.80
C ASP A 103 -0.54 -2.69 -10.88
N TYR A 104 -0.80 -3.38 -9.78
CA TYR A 104 -1.78 -2.98 -8.78
C TYR A 104 -1.45 -1.62 -8.16
N ILE A 105 -0.25 -1.41 -7.63
CA ILE A 105 0.12 -0.13 -7.01
C ILE A 105 0.16 1.02 -8.01
N ALA A 106 0.45 0.72 -9.28
CA ALA A 106 0.55 1.72 -10.36
C ALA A 106 -0.81 2.24 -10.84
N THR A 107 -1.86 1.41 -10.74
CA THR A 107 -3.14 1.67 -11.43
C THR A 107 -4.35 1.70 -10.51
N ARG A 108 -4.22 1.26 -9.26
CA ARG A 108 -5.34 1.17 -8.31
C ARG A 108 -6.09 2.50 -8.13
N PRO A 109 -7.35 2.49 -7.67
CA PRO A 109 -8.10 3.71 -7.36
C PRO A 109 -7.33 4.62 -6.38
N ARG A 110 -7.48 5.93 -6.53
CA ARG A 110 -6.83 6.98 -5.72
C ARG A 110 -5.32 7.13 -5.90
N VAL A 111 -4.66 6.35 -6.77
CA VAL A 111 -3.27 6.64 -7.12
C VAL A 111 -3.19 7.95 -7.90
N GLU A 112 -2.27 8.83 -7.52
CA GLU A 112 -1.99 10.04 -8.29
C GLU A 112 -1.22 9.68 -9.56
N LYS A 113 -1.89 9.74 -10.72
CA LYS A 113 -1.33 9.32 -12.00
C LYS A 113 -0.58 10.45 -12.69
N GLN A 114 0.58 10.11 -13.22
CA GLN A 114 1.31 10.93 -14.20
C GLN A 114 1.22 10.22 -15.56
N GLY A 115 0.15 10.49 -16.31
CA GLY A 115 -0.17 9.75 -17.55
C GLY A 115 -1.03 8.51 -17.29
N SER A 116 -0.59 7.34 -17.76
CA SER A 116 -1.35 6.08 -17.65
C SER A 116 -1.26 5.39 -16.29
N HIS A 117 -0.27 5.73 -15.46
CA HIS A 117 -0.03 5.14 -14.16
C HIS A 117 0.57 6.12 -13.16
N GLY A 118 0.68 5.75 -11.88
CA GLY A 118 1.21 6.58 -10.80
C GLY A 118 2.59 6.18 -10.30
N LEU A 119 3.34 5.30 -11.00
CA LEU A 119 4.70 4.95 -10.56
C LEU A 119 5.69 6.09 -10.80
N PHE A 120 6.59 6.24 -9.84
CA PHE A 120 7.79 7.06 -9.93
C PHE A 120 9.00 6.32 -9.33
N THR A 121 10.21 6.77 -9.63
CA THR A 121 11.48 6.16 -9.23
C THR A 121 12.51 7.24 -8.90
N ASP A 122 13.78 6.87 -8.77
CA ASP A 122 14.92 7.71 -8.39
C ASP A 122 15.20 8.87 -9.36
N ASN A 123 14.72 8.79 -10.60
CA ASN A 123 14.94 9.80 -11.64
C ASN A 123 13.66 10.09 -12.42
N ASP A 124 13.74 11.01 -13.40
CA ASP A 124 12.61 11.42 -14.24
C ASP A 124 12.52 10.64 -15.57
N THR A 125 13.19 9.49 -15.67
CA THR A 125 13.06 8.63 -16.85
C THR A 125 11.62 8.12 -16.95
N GLU A 126 11.10 8.11 -18.17
CA GLU A 126 9.76 7.57 -18.45
C GLU A 126 9.67 6.10 -18.02
N ILE A 127 8.71 5.81 -17.16
CA ILE A 127 8.43 4.45 -16.70
C ILE A 127 7.42 3.80 -17.63
N ILE A 128 7.80 2.66 -18.20
CA ILE A 128 6.90 1.82 -19.00
C ILE A 128 6.46 0.67 -18.11
N LEU A 129 5.19 0.68 -17.68
CA LEU A 129 4.65 -0.26 -16.70
C LEU A 129 4.87 -1.74 -17.07
N SER A 130 4.68 -2.10 -18.34
CA SER A 130 4.92 -3.46 -18.83
C SER A 130 6.37 -3.91 -18.66
N LYS A 131 7.35 -3.00 -18.83
CA LYS A 131 8.77 -3.31 -18.59
C LYS A 131 9.06 -3.50 -17.11
N VAL A 132 8.43 -2.70 -16.23
CA VAL A 132 8.55 -2.88 -14.77
C VAL A 132 8.00 -4.23 -14.35
N SER A 133 6.83 -4.60 -14.84
CA SER A 133 6.20 -5.89 -14.56
C SER A 133 7.05 -7.05 -15.06
N GLU A 134 7.62 -6.96 -16.26
CA GLU A 134 8.52 -7.94 -16.83
C GLU A 134 9.82 -8.07 -16.02
N GLU A 135 10.44 -6.96 -15.67
CA GLU A 135 11.63 -6.93 -14.82
C GLU A 135 11.37 -7.58 -13.46
N MET A 136 10.25 -7.25 -12.81
CA MET A 136 9.88 -7.86 -11.54
C MET A 136 9.61 -9.35 -11.64
N ASN A 137 9.01 -9.83 -12.72
CA ASN A 137 8.81 -11.27 -12.96
C ASN A 137 10.14 -12.03 -13.08
N HIS A 138 11.12 -11.45 -13.75
CA HIS A 138 12.44 -12.08 -13.94
C HIS A 138 13.40 -11.85 -12.78
N HIS A 139 13.04 -10.98 -11.82
CA HIS A 139 13.90 -10.71 -10.67
C HIS A 139 14.01 -11.91 -9.75
N THR A 140 15.22 -12.47 -9.62
CA THR A 140 15.53 -13.64 -8.78
C THR A 140 16.09 -13.26 -7.41
N GLY A 141 16.41 -11.98 -7.20
CA GLY A 141 16.97 -11.47 -5.95
C GLY A 141 15.93 -11.21 -4.87
N ASN A 142 16.39 -10.62 -3.78
CA ASN A 142 15.56 -10.20 -2.68
C ASN A 142 14.60 -9.08 -3.10
N PHE A 143 13.44 -9.06 -2.49
CA PHE A 143 12.38 -8.10 -2.75
C PHE A 143 11.87 -7.53 -1.43
N TRP A 144 11.70 -6.21 -1.38
CA TRP A 144 11.14 -5.52 -0.23
C TRP A 144 9.94 -4.69 -0.64
N THR A 145 9.00 -4.57 0.27
CA THR A 145 7.95 -3.56 0.18
C THR A 145 8.05 -2.63 1.37
N MET A 146 7.88 -1.33 1.12
CA MET A 146 7.82 -0.31 2.15
C MET A 146 6.53 0.49 1.96
N ILE A 147 5.73 0.55 3.01
CA ILE A 147 4.50 1.34 3.04
C ILE A 147 4.69 2.41 4.10
N VAL A 148 4.49 3.66 3.71
CA VAL A 148 4.55 4.82 4.60
C VAL A 148 3.18 5.45 4.64
N SER A 149 2.62 5.61 5.85
CA SER A 149 1.29 6.18 6.06
C SER A 149 1.33 7.39 6.97
N LEU A 150 0.64 8.42 6.55
CA LEU A 150 0.29 9.60 7.36
C LEU A 150 -1.23 9.73 7.41
N ARG A 151 -1.77 10.27 8.51
CA ARG A 151 -3.15 10.73 8.53
C ARG A 151 -3.31 11.87 7.54
N ARG A 152 -4.46 11.94 6.87
CA ARG A 152 -4.75 12.97 5.86
C ARG A 152 -4.50 14.38 6.37
N GLU A 153 -5.00 14.70 7.55
CA GLU A 153 -4.84 16.02 8.18
C GLU A 153 -3.36 16.36 8.45
N ASP A 154 -2.56 15.37 8.83
CA ASP A 154 -1.12 15.55 9.02
C ASP A 154 -0.38 15.68 7.68
N ALA A 155 -0.78 14.92 6.66
CA ALA A 155 -0.20 15.00 5.33
C ALA A 155 -0.45 16.39 4.72
N GLU A 156 -1.67 16.88 4.76
CA GLU A 156 -2.04 18.23 4.29
C GLU A 156 -1.27 19.32 5.06
N ARG A 157 -1.24 19.24 6.39
CA ARG A 157 -0.55 20.22 7.23
C ARG A 157 0.98 20.23 7.02
N LEU A 158 1.58 19.09 6.67
CA LEU A 158 3.02 18.95 6.46
C LEU A 158 3.42 19.08 4.98
N GLY A 159 2.45 19.19 4.06
CA GLY A 159 2.70 19.25 2.62
C GLY A 159 3.03 17.92 1.97
N TYR A 160 2.64 16.79 2.57
CA TYR A 160 2.84 15.43 2.07
C TYR A 160 1.57 14.82 1.47
N ASP A 161 0.66 15.64 1.01
CA ASP A 161 -0.62 15.27 0.40
C ASP A 161 -0.55 15.08 -1.13
N ASN A 162 0.65 15.03 -1.69
CA ASN A 162 0.88 14.93 -3.13
C ASN A 162 2.10 14.07 -3.48
N ALA A 163 2.10 13.49 -4.70
CA ALA A 163 3.18 12.63 -5.17
C ALA A 163 4.53 13.36 -5.31
N ALA A 164 4.53 14.64 -5.67
CA ALA A 164 5.76 15.40 -5.90
C ALA A 164 6.63 15.47 -4.63
N GLN A 165 6.01 15.79 -3.49
CA GLN A 165 6.72 15.88 -2.21
C GLN A 165 7.29 14.53 -1.76
N TRP A 166 6.53 13.44 -1.93
CA TRP A 166 7.02 12.10 -1.62
C TRP A 166 8.15 11.66 -2.54
N LYS A 167 8.06 11.97 -3.85
CA LYS A 167 9.09 11.72 -4.83
C LYS A 167 10.41 12.38 -4.44
N ASP A 168 10.38 13.67 -4.10
CA ASP A 168 11.54 14.41 -3.65
C ASP A 168 12.14 13.83 -2.36
N THR A 169 11.30 13.47 -1.42
CA THR A 169 11.71 12.89 -0.13
C THR A 169 12.38 11.53 -0.35
N LEU A 170 11.76 10.63 -1.09
CA LEU A 170 12.32 9.30 -1.35
C LEU A 170 13.65 9.39 -2.11
N ARG A 171 13.74 10.27 -3.11
CA ARG A 171 14.99 10.48 -3.87
C ARG A 171 16.14 10.98 -3.00
N LYS A 172 15.88 11.92 -2.09
CA LYS A 172 16.89 12.42 -1.16
C LYS A 172 17.42 11.34 -0.22
N HIS A 173 16.56 10.40 0.18
CA HIS A 173 16.89 9.34 1.13
C HIS A 173 17.28 7.99 0.47
N THR A 174 17.36 7.92 -0.85
CA THR A 174 17.73 6.68 -1.57
C THR A 174 19.11 6.16 -1.16
N LYS A 175 20.08 7.06 -0.92
CA LYS A 175 21.42 6.68 -0.47
C LYS A 175 21.39 6.06 0.94
N GLU A 176 20.67 6.66 1.86
CA GLU A 176 20.52 6.16 3.24
C GLU A 176 19.79 4.80 3.25
N LEU A 177 18.81 4.63 2.36
CA LEU A 177 18.14 3.36 2.17
C LEU A 177 19.10 2.28 1.64
N SER A 178 19.92 2.61 0.66
CA SER A 178 20.99 1.74 0.13
C SER A 178 21.94 1.28 1.23
N GLU A 179 22.41 2.21 2.06
CA GLU A 179 23.31 1.93 3.18
C GLU A 179 22.62 1.05 4.25
N ALA A 180 21.37 1.34 4.60
CA ALA A 180 20.59 0.57 5.58
C ALA A 180 20.32 -0.86 5.11
N LEU A 181 20.03 -1.05 3.83
CA LEU A 181 19.81 -2.36 3.22
C LEU A 181 21.11 -3.10 2.89
N LYS A 182 22.26 -2.44 2.97
CA LYS A 182 23.58 -2.95 2.54
C LYS A 182 23.58 -3.40 1.08
N ILE A 183 22.91 -2.64 0.23
CA ILE A 183 22.86 -2.86 -1.23
C ILE A 183 23.61 -1.70 -1.87
N PRO A 184 24.56 -1.96 -2.81
CA PRO A 184 25.19 -0.89 -3.56
C PRO A 184 24.15 0.01 -4.24
N LEU A 185 24.34 1.33 -4.19
CA LEU A 185 23.39 2.29 -4.77
C LEU A 185 23.11 2.02 -6.26
N THR A 186 24.09 1.50 -6.99
CA THR A 186 23.97 1.12 -8.40
C THR A 186 23.12 -0.13 -8.64
N GLU A 187 22.88 -0.92 -7.60
CA GLU A 187 22.08 -2.15 -7.65
C GLU A 187 20.70 -1.97 -7.02
N LEU A 188 20.52 -0.88 -6.26
CA LEU A 188 19.24 -0.58 -5.62
C LEU A 188 18.26 -0.03 -6.66
N LYS A 189 17.25 -0.81 -6.99
CA LYS A 189 16.10 -0.37 -7.80
C LYS A 189 14.87 -0.28 -6.95
N TRP A 190 14.11 0.78 -7.10
CA TRP A 190 12.85 0.95 -6.41
C TRP A 190 11.82 1.67 -7.28
N TYR A 191 10.57 1.36 -7.05
CA TYR A 191 9.41 2.00 -7.63
C TYR A 191 8.42 2.33 -6.52
N ALA A 192 7.81 3.48 -6.60
CA ALA A 192 6.82 3.92 -5.63
C ALA A 192 5.60 4.52 -6.32
N ALA A 193 4.47 4.54 -5.61
CA ALA A 193 3.26 5.23 -6.01
C ALA A 193 2.69 5.98 -4.79
N PHE A 194 2.20 7.18 -5.02
CA PHE A 194 1.48 7.94 -4.02
C PHE A 194 -0.01 7.62 -4.09
N HIS A 195 -0.62 7.50 -2.93
CA HIS A 195 -2.00 7.10 -2.77
C HIS A 195 -2.69 8.03 -1.80
N ASN A 196 -3.69 8.77 -2.30
CA ASN A 196 -4.46 9.74 -1.50
C ASN A 196 -5.72 9.10 -0.88
#